data_34e160a3f285b4256d24bd7779514a12
#
_entry.id   34e160a3f285b4256d24bd7779514a12
#
_cell.length_a   1.000
_cell.length_b   1.000
_cell.length_c   1.000
_cell.angle_alpha   90.00
_cell.angle_beta   90.00
_cell.angle_gamma   90.00
#
_symmetry.space_group_name_H-M   'P 1'
#
loop_
_entity.id
_entity.type
_entity.pdbx_description
1 polymer ?
#
loop_
_entity_poly.entity_id
_entity_poly.type
_entity_poly.pdbx_seq_one_letter_code
_entity_poly.pdbx_strand_id
1 'polypeptide(L)'
;LDGHPGRARRCDVERRRQCRGWLIVATKVAVVSFPGTNCEMDVVESIRFLGADAEVVFHDHSVLDGFDAVVIAGGFAHGDYLRPGAIARFSPIMAAVINFAADGGPVVGICNGFQVLTEAQLLPGALQKNAGLKFRCEWAELRVDSTDSVLTSQAHAGQVLRIPINHFEGNYTCSPETLAQLQDQDRIVLRYV
;
A
#
# COMPACT_ATOMS: atom_id res chain seq x y z
N LEU A 1 -22.18 8.64 28.56
CA LEU A 1 -20.96 7.80 28.77
C LEU A 1 -20.50 7.32 27.41
N ASP A 2 -19.95 8.24 26.60
CA ASP A 2 -19.49 7.95 25.23
C ASP A 2 -17.96 7.93 25.22
N GLY A 3 -17.40 6.72 25.36
CA GLY A 3 -15.99 6.44 25.18
C GLY A 3 -15.68 6.12 23.72
N HIS A 4 -15.21 7.09 22.96
CA HIS A 4 -14.73 6.89 21.58
C HIS A 4 -13.39 6.12 21.60
N PRO A 5 -13.27 4.93 21.01
CA PRO A 5 -12.03 4.11 21.05
C PRO A 5 -10.86 4.67 20.22
N GLY A 6 -11.09 5.70 19.42
CA GLY A 6 -10.06 6.27 18.52
C GLY A 6 -9.03 7.21 19.19
N ARG A 7 -9.33 7.77 20.37
CA ARG A 7 -8.40 8.73 21.03
C ARG A 7 -7.25 8.06 21.81
N ALA A 8 -7.45 6.84 22.29
CA ALA A 8 -6.43 6.16 23.10
C ALA A 8 -5.21 5.71 22.28
N ARG A 9 -5.41 5.41 20.99
CA ARG A 9 -4.34 4.85 20.14
C ARG A 9 -3.37 5.90 19.61
N ARG A 10 -3.81 7.14 19.35
CA ARG A 10 -2.90 8.24 18.95
C ARG A 10 -1.90 8.60 20.06
N CYS A 11 -2.32 8.55 21.31
CA CYS A 11 -1.45 8.82 22.45
C CYS A 11 -0.33 7.78 22.64
N ASP A 12 -0.54 6.52 22.23
CA ASP A 12 0.48 5.49 22.41
C ASP A 12 1.59 5.55 21.36
N VAL A 13 1.27 5.94 20.11
CA VAL A 13 2.28 6.15 19.06
C VAL A 13 3.13 7.38 19.39
N GLU A 14 2.53 8.47 19.86
CA GLU A 14 3.28 9.66 20.29
C GLU A 14 4.07 9.41 21.58
N ARG A 15 3.57 8.61 22.51
CA ARG A 15 4.28 8.23 23.74
C ARG A 15 5.49 7.34 23.46
N ARG A 16 5.42 6.45 22.48
CA ARG A 16 6.57 5.62 22.04
C ARG A 16 7.67 6.47 21.41
N ARG A 17 7.34 7.59 20.77
CA ARG A 17 8.32 8.56 20.24
C ARG A 17 9.01 9.36 21.34
N GLN A 18 8.34 9.69 22.44
CA GLN A 18 8.90 10.48 23.54
C GLN A 18 9.75 9.68 24.54
N CYS A 19 9.60 8.37 24.65
CA CYS A 19 10.35 7.53 25.60
C CYS A 19 11.67 6.98 25.04
N ARG A 20 11.97 7.16 23.77
CA ARG A 20 13.27 6.78 23.18
C ARG A 20 14.15 8.02 23.09
N GLY A 21 14.91 8.25 24.16
CA GLY A 21 15.89 9.36 24.21
C GLY A 21 16.84 9.35 23.01
N TRP A 22 16.85 10.45 22.25
CA TRP A 22 17.88 10.95 21.31
C TRP A 22 18.56 9.98 20.31
N LEU A 23 18.16 8.73 20.21
CA LEU A 23 18.47 7.90 19.06
C LEU A 23 17.39 8.20 18.01
N ILE A 24 17.75 8.84 16.92
CA ILE A 24 16.95 8.87 15.70
C ILE A 24 16.88 7.41 15.23
N VAL A 25 15.85 6.68 15.66
CA VAL A 25 15.60 5.35 15.12
C VAL A 25 15.05 5.60 13.73
N ALA A 26 15.84 5.29 12.70
CA ALA A 26 15.38 5.38 11.32
C ALA A 26 14.12 4.52 11.18
N THR A 27 13.08 5.05 10.53
CA THR A 27 11.88 4.28 10.17
C THR A 27 12.31 3.04 9.40
N LYS A 28 11.88 1.86 9.85
CA LYS A 28 12.22 0.60 9.21
C LYS A 28 11.03 0.05 8.42
N VAL A 29 11.21 -0.17 7.12
CA VAL A 29 10.15 -0.58 6.20
C VAL A 29 10.37 -2.02 5.73
N ALA A 30 9.35 -2.87 5.87
CA ALA A 30 9.33 -4.20 5.27
C ALA A 30 8.90 -4.07 3.80
N VAL A 31 9.72 -4.52 2.88
CA VAL A 31 9.39 -4.62 1.46
C VAL A 31 9.05 -6.07 1.16
N VAL A 32 7.76 -6.37 1.06
CA VAL A 32 7.27 -7.74 0.85
C VAL A 32 7.49 -8.15 -0.60
N SER A 33 8.12 -9.31 -0.77
CA SER A 33 8.42 -9.92 -2.06
C SER A 33 7.84 -11.33 -2.14
N PHE A 34 7.24 -11.66 -3.28
CA PHE A 34 6.72 -12.97 -3.64
C PHE A 34 7.55 -13.58 -4.77
N PRO A 35 7.48 -14.89 -5.02
CA PRO A 35 8.00 -15.45 -6.27
C PRO A 35 7.43 -14.69 -7.48
N GLY A 36 8.29 -14.09 -8.29
CA GLY A 36 7.89 -13.26 -9.44
C GLY A 36 7.72 -11.76 -9.16
N THR A 37 7.93 -11.29 -7.94
CA THR A 37 8.14 -9.85 -7.68
C THR A 37 9.40 -9.38 -8.40
N ASN A 38 9.39 -8.18 -8.96
CA ASN A 38 10.51 -7.65 -9.75
C ASN A 38 11.07 -6.32 -9.21
N CYS A 39 10.26 -5.54 -8.49
CA CYS A 39 10.58 -4.17 -8.12
C CYS A 39 10.90 -4.02 -6.63
N GLU A 40 11.17 -5.11 -5.90
CA GLU A 40 11.48 -5.05 -4.47
C GLU A 40 12.74 -4.26 -4.17
N MET A 41 13.77 -4.43 -5.00
CA MET A 41 15.03 -3.70 -4.83
C MET A 41 14.90 -2.23 -5.18
N ASP A 42 14.12 -1.87 -6.22
CA ASP A 42 13.84 -0.48 -6.56
C ASP A 42 13.15 0.25 -5.39
N VAL A 43 12.24 -0.44 -4.71
CA VAL A 43 11.54 0.07 -3.52
C VAL A 43 12.52 0.25 -2.36
N VAL A 44 13.36 -0.76 -2.07
CA VAL A 44 14.38 -0.70 -1.01
C VAL A 44 15.34 0.47 -1.23
N GLU A 45 15.88 0.60 -2.44
CA GLU A 45 16.81 1.66 -2.79
C GLU A 45 16.17 3.04 -2.69
N SER A 46 14.92 3.19 -3.16
CA SER A 46 14.18 4.43 -3.07
C SER A 46 13.93 4.85 -1.62
N ILE A 47 13.53 3.92 -0.74
CA ILE A 47 13.30 4.19 0.67
C ILE A 47 14.61 4.60 1.37
N ARG A 48 15.70 3.89 1.08
CA ARG A 48 17.03 4.20 1.64
C ARG A 48 17.55 5.55 1.16
N PHE A 49 17.32 5.87 -0.11
CA PHE A 49 17.67 7.19 -0.66
C PHE A 49 16.93 8.33 0.06
N LEU A 50 15.70 8.09 0.52
CA LEU A 50 14.90 9.03 1.30
C LEU A 50 15.26 9.06 2.79
N GLY A 51 16.25 8.27 3.23
CA GLY A 51 16.79 8.31 4.60
C GLY A 51 16.10 7.39 5.60
N ALA A 52 15.23 6.48 5.15
CA ALA A 52 14.66 5.42 5.96
C ALA A 52 15.42 4.10 5.75
N ASP A 53 15.28 3.14 6.66
CA ASP A 53 15.80 1.78 6.49
C ASP A 53 14.74 0.90 5.80
N ALA A 54 15.17 -0.02 4.96
CA ALA A 54 14.30 -0.95 4.27
C ALA A 54 14.94 -2.32 4.11
N GLU A 55 14.13 -3.37 4.26
CA GLU A 55 14.55 -4.75 4.18
C GLU A 55 13.54 -5.56 3.37
N VAL A 56 14.02 -6.43 2.48
CA VAL A 56 13.16 -7.36 1.75
C VAL A 56 12.72 -8.47 2.69
N VAL A 57 11.41 -8.68 2.77
CA VAL A 57 10.78 -9.76 3.53
C VAL A 57 10.10 -10.70 2.55
N PHE A 58 10.58 -11.94 2.46
CA PHE A 58 10.05 -12.90 1.51
C PHE A 58 8.73 -13.51 1.97
N HIS A 59 7.93 -13.98 1.05
CA HIS A 59 6.54 -14.38 1.24
C HIS A 59 6.29 -15.53 2.24
N ASP A 60 7.33 -16.31 2.55
CA ASP A 60 7.26 -17.44 3.49
C ASP A 60 7.46 -17.02 4.96
N HIS A 61 7.84 -15.77 5.22
CA HIS A 61 7.87 -15.21 6.56
C HIS A 61 6.45 -15.09 7.12
N SER A 62 6.33 -15.14 8.44
CA SER A 62 5.04 -15.07 9.13
C SER A 62 4.96 -13.95 10.18
N VAL A 63 6.01 -13.13 10.31
CA VAL A 63 6.10 -12.05 11.30
C VAL A 63 6.66 -10.78 10.67
N LEU A 64 6.22 -9.63 11.20
CA LEU A 64 6.65 -8.29 10.81
C LEU A 64 7.12 -7.46 12.02
N ASP A 65 7.63 -8.13 13.05
CA ASP A 65 8.07 -7.48 14.26
C ASP A 65 9.24 -6.52 14.00
N GLY A 66 9.15 -5.32 14.55
CA GLY A 66 10.22 -4.32 14.44
C GLY A 66 10.17 -3.47 13.16
N PHE A 67 9.18 -3.66 12.30
CA PHE A 67 8.92 -2.75 11.18
C PHE A 67 7.89 -1.68 11.55
N ASP A 68 8.08 -0.50 10.99
CA ASP A 68 7.20 0.66 11.18
C ASP A 68 6.21 0.85 10.02
N ALA A 69 6.50 0.25 8.86
CA ALA A 69 5.66 0.29 7.67
C ALA A 69 5.89 -0.95 6.80
N VAL A 70 4.93 -1.24 5.94
CA VAL A 70 4.98 -2.34 4.96
C VAL A 70 4.75 -1.79 3.56
N VAL A 71 5.57 -2.20 2.60
CA VAL A 71 5.34 -1.98 1.17
C VAL A 71 5.28 -3.32 0.47
N ILE A 72 4.19 -3.58 -0.26
CA ILE A 72 4.10 -4.72 -1.17
C ILE A 72 4.54 -4.23 -2.55
N ALA A 73 5.67 -4.75 -3.02
CA ALA A 73 6.30 -4.29 -4.24
C ALA A 73 5.57 -4.76 -5.50
N GLY A 74 5.87 -4.12 -6.62
CA GLY A 74 5.35 -4.46 -7.94
C GLY A 74 6.06 -5.66 -8.57
N GLY A 75 5.46 -6.21 -9.61
CA GLY A 75 5.96 -7.34 -10.37
C GLY A 75 4.83 -8.25 -10.85
N PHE A 76 5.07 -9.56 -10.82
CA PHE A 76 4.14 -10.60 -11.27
C PHE A 76 4.10 -11.73 -10.22
N ALA A 77 3.56 -11.42 -9.04
CA ALA A 77 3.52 -12.35 -7.91
C ALA A 77 2.91 -13.69 -8.29
N HIS A 78 3.68 -14.77 -8.11
CA HIS A 78 3.34 -16.13 -8.53
C HIS A 78 2.98 -16.24 -10.03
N GLY A 79 3.58 -15.35 -10.89
CA GLY A 79 3.33 -15.34 -12.33
C GLY A 79 1.94 -14.88 -12.72
N ASP A 80 1.22 -14.21 -11.85
CA ASP A 80 -0.17 -13.74 -12.04
C ASP A 80 -1.15 -14.86 -12.44
N TYR A 81 -0.83 -16.11 -12.09
CA TYR A 81 -1.71 -17.26 -12.34
C TYR A 81 -3.09 -17.04 -11.70
N LEU A 82 -4.14 -17.45 -12.40
CA LEU A 82 -5.55 -17.19 -12.16
C LEU A 82 -5.92 -15.72 -12.44
N ARG A 83 -5.33 -14.79 -11.72
CA ARG A 83 -5.33 -13.33 -11.91
C ARG A 83 -4.29 -12.69 -11.00
N PRO A 84 -3.86 -11.46 -11.31
CA PRO A 84 -2.84 -10.77 -10.51
C PRO A 84 -3.18 -10.70 -9.01
N GLY A 85 -2.23 -11.10 -8.16
CA GLY A 85 -2.37 -11.09 -6.71
C GLY A 85 -3.17 -12.25 -6.10
N ALA A 86 -3.89 -13.05 -6.90
CA ALA A 86 -4.82 -14.06 -6.40
C ALA A 86 -4.15 -15.17 -5.58
N ILE A 87 -2.96 -15.60 -5.95
CA ILE A 87 -2.21 -16.63 -5.21
C ILE A 87 -1.44 -15.99 -4.06
N ALA A 88 -0.86 -14.81 -4.26
CA ALA A 88 -0.08 -14.10 -3.26
C ALA A 88 -0.84 -13.87 -1.95
N ARG A 89 -2.17 -13.62 -2.02
CA ARG A 89 -3.02 -13.43 -0.83
C ARG A 89 -2.98 -14.60 0.16
N PHE A 90 -2.62 -15.81 -0.26
CA PHE A 90 -2.54 -17.00 0.57
C PHE A 90 -1.12 -17.26 1.13
N SER A 91 -0.16 -16.43 0.78
CA SER A 91 1.20 -16.56 1.30
C SER A 91 1.24 -16.32 2.82
N PRO A 92 2.11 -17.02 3.57
CA PRO A 92 2.20 -16.88 5.02
C PRO A 92 2.34 -15.44 5.51
N ILE A 93 3.14 -14.63 4.81
CA ILE A 93 3.36 -13.22 5.16
C ILE A 93 2.07 -12.40 5.18
N MET A 94 1.07 -12.74 4.37
CA MET A 94 -0.16 -11.95 4.27
C MET A 94 -0.98 -11.96 5.56
N ALA A 95 -0.91 -13.01 6.37
CA ALA A 95 -1.52 -13.01 7.69
C ALA A 95 -0.88 -11.95 8.61
N ALA A 96 0.45 -11.82 8.57
CA ALA A 96 1.17 -10.79 9.32
C ALA A 96 0.86 -9.38 8.77
N VAL A 97 0.76 -9.21 7.46
CA VAL A 97 0.38 -7.93 6.83
C VAL A 97 -1.04 -7.50 7.24
N ILE A 98 -1.99 -8.43 7.25
CA ILE A 98 -3.38 -8.17 7.68
C ILE A 98 -3.42 -7.72 9.14
N ASN A 99 -2.71 -8.43 10.03
CA ASN A 99 -2.64 -8.07 11.45
C ASN A 99 -1.94 -6.71 11.64
N PHE A 100 -0.83 -6.47 10.93
CA PHE A 100 -0.11 -5.21 10.96
C PHE A 100 -1.00 -4.02 10.56
N ALA A 101 -1.79 -4.19 9.49
CA ALA A 101 -2.76 -3.17 9.04
C ALA A 101 -3.91 -2.99 10.06
N ALA A 102 -4.43 -4.08 10.65
CA ALA A 102 -5.46 -4.03 11.67
C ALA A 102 -5.02 -3.30 12.94
N ASP A 103 -3.73 -3.40 13.29
CA ASP A 103 -3.11 -2.66 14.39
C ASP A 103 -2.79 -1.19 14.04
N GLY A 104 -3.15 -0.74 12.84
CA GLY A 104 -3.00 0.64 12.36
C GLY A 104 -1.64 0.93 11.74
N GLY A 105 -0.84 -0.08 11.45
CA GLY A 105 0.42 0.05 10.71
C GLY A 105 0.16 0.44 9.25
N PRO A 106 0.95 1.37 8.67
CA PRO A 106 0.80 1.77 7.28
C PRO A 106 1.25 0.66 6.33
N VAL A 107 0.37 0.31 5.39
CA VAL A 107 0.62 -0.67 4.32
C VAL A 107 0.39 -0.01 2.97
N VAL A 108 1.36 -0.10 2.09
CA VAL A 108 1.31 0.45 0.73
C VAL A 108 1.47 -0.68 -0.29
N GLY A 109 0.61 -0.74 -1.29
CA GLY A 109 0.74 -1.64 -2.43
C GLY A 109 1.04 -0.87 -3.71
N ILE A 110 2.12 -1.24 -4.40
CA ILE A 110 2.54 -0.61 -5.65
C ILE A 110 2.28 -1.58 -6.80
N CYS A 111 1.50 -1.16 -7.82
CA CYS A 111 1.21 -1.96 -9.02
C CYS A 111 0.63 -3.34 -8.64
N ASN A 112 1.38 -4.42 -8.83
CA ASN A 112 0.98 -5.77 -8.41
C ASN A 112 0.71 -5.87 -6.90
N GLY A 113 1.42 -5.09 -6.08
CA GLY A 113 1.12 -4.97 -4.64
C GLY A 113 -0.28 -4.41 -4.36
N PHE A 114 -0.77 -3.45 -5.16
CA PHE A 114 -2.15 -2.97 -5.05
C PHE A 114 -3.15 -4.08 -5.42
N GLN A 115 -2.85 -4.86 -6.45
CA GLN A 115 -3.66 -6.02 -6.82
C GLN A 115 -3.72 -7.06 -5.69
N VAL A 116 -2.58 -7.33 -5.02
CA VAL A 116 -2.54 -8.21 -3.84
C VAL A 116 -3.39 -7.68 -2.70
N LEU A 117 -3.35 -6.38 -2.42
CA LEU A 117 -4.15 -5.76 -1.35
C LEU A 117 -5.66 -5.87 -1.62
N THR A 118 -6.10 -5.70 -2.87
CA THR A 118 -7.52 -5.89 -3.23
C THR A 118 -7.93 -7.36 -3.15
N GLU A 119 -7.09 -8.29 -3.58
CA GLU A 119 -7.35 -9.73 -3.47
C GLU A 119 -7.36 -10.21 -2.01
N ALA A 120 -6.55 -9.62 -1.13
CA ALA A 120 -6.54 -9.88 0.30
C ALA A 120 -7.67 -9.17 1.06
N GLN A 121 -8.51 -8.37 0.37
CA GLN A 121 -9.59 -7.56 0.95
C GLN A 121 -9.12 -6.53 1.99
N LEU A 122 -7.85 -6.16 1.96
CA LEU A 122 -7.33 -5.02 2.72
C LEU A 122 -7.75 -3.69 2.09
N LEU A 123 -7.98 -3.70 0.79
CA LEU A 123 -8.62 -2.61 0.05
C LEU A 123 -9.89 -3.14 -0.63
N PRO A 124 -10.96 -2.36 -0.67
CA PRO A 124 -12.19 -2.76 -1.35
C PRO A 124 -12.05 -2.73 -2.86
N GLY A 125 -12.92 -3.43 -3.58
CA GLY A 125 -12.93 -3.48 -5.03
C GLY A 125 -12.00 -4.55 -5.61
N ALA A 126 -11.75 -4.44 -6.91
CA ALA A 126 -10.90 -5.36 -7.67
C ALA A 126 -10.25 -4.65 -8.85
N LEU A 127 -9.09 -5.14 -9.29
CA LEU A 127 -8.46 -4.70 -10.53
C LEU A 127 -8.78 -5.67 -11.66
N GLN A 128 -9.29 -5.13 -12.75
CA GLN A 128 -9.65 -5.87 -13.95
C GLN A 128 -8.75 -5.46 -15.13
N LYS A 129 -8.86 -6.20 -16.23
CA LYS A 129 -8.19 -5.84 -17.47
C LYS A 129 -8.55 -4.43 -17.90
N ASN A 130 -7.58 -3.72 -18.45
CA ASN A 130 -7.79 -2.39 -19.01
C ASN A 130 -8.96 -2.40 -20.00
N ALA A 131 -9.76 -1.36 -20.02
CA ALA A 131 -10.94 -1.27 -20.87
C ALA A 131 -10.64 -1.49 -22.36
N GLY A 132 -9.43 -1.08 -22.81
CA GLY A 132 -8.98 -1.29 -24.19
C GLY A 132 -8.35 -2.66 -24.46
N LEU A 133 -8.32 -3.58 -23.49
CA LEU A 133 -7.67 -4.90 -23.56
C LEU A 133 -6.23 -4.86 -24.11
N LYS A 134 -5.52 -3.78 -23.78
CA LYS A 134 -4.13 -3.57 -24.16
C LYS A 134 -3.30 -3.23 -22.94
N PHE A 135 -2.06 -3.69 -22.96
CA PHE A 135 -1.04 -3.26 -22.00
C PHE A 135 -0.79 -1.75 -22.15
N ARG A 136 -0.75 -1.05 -21.02
CA ARG A 136 -0.44 0.38 -20.96
C ARG A 136 0.94 0.55 -20.34
N CYS A 137 1.82 1.29 -21.05
CA CYS A 137 3.14 1.70 -20.56
C CYS A 137 3.33 3.15 -20.99
N GLU A 138 2.89 4.07 -20.15
CA GLU A 138 2.85 5.51 -20.48
C GLU A 138 2.90 6.38 -19.22
N TRP A 139 3.10 7.65 -19.40
CA TRP A 139 2.94 8.62 -18.32
C TRP A 139 1.46 8.93 -18.13
N ALA A 140 1.00 8.87 -16.89
CA ALA A 140 -0.34 9.26 -16.49
C ALA A 140 -0.29 10.48 -15.57
N GLU A 141 -1.30 11.32 -15.67
CA GLU A 141 -1.50 12.43 -14.76
C GLU A 141 -2.54 12.04 -13.71
N LEU A 142 -2.18 12.22 -12.44
CA LEU A 142 -2.99 11.87 -11.27
C LEU A 142 -3.19 13.11 -10.43
N ARG A 143 -4.44 13.51 -10.24
CA ARG A 143 -4.79 14.58 -9.34
C ARG A 143 -4.93 14.04 -7.92
N VAL A 144 -4.33 14.74 -6.96
CA VAL A 144 -4.49 14.50 -5.53
C VAL A 144 -5.87 15.00 -5.09
N ASP A 145 -6.75 14.08 -4.71
CA ASP A 145 -8.09 14.42 -4.22
C ASP A 145 -8.13 14.50 -2.69
N SER A 146 -7.43 13.58 -2.00
CA SER A 146 -7.29 13.59 -0.54
C SER A 146 -5.83 13.67 -0.11
N THR A 147 -5.56 14.42 0.95
CA THR A 147 -4.25 14.49 1.63
C THR A 147 -4.22 13.73 2.95
N ASP A 148 -5.30 13.07 3.33
CA ASP A 148 -5.41 12.22 4.53
C ASP A 148 -4.91 10.79 4.26
N SER A 149 -3.72 10.69 3.69
CA SER A 149 -3.06 9.43 3.39
C SER A 149 -1.55 9.57 3.55
N VAL A 150 -0.87 8.50 3.97
CA VAL A 150 0.60 8.45 4.02
C VAL A 150 1.25 8.77 2.67
N LEU A 151 0.57 8.47 1.55
CA LEU A 151 1.06 8.74 0.19
C LEU A 151 0.95 10.20 -0.22
N THR A 152 0.05 10.97 0.36
CA THR A 152 -0.29 12.33 -0.11
C THR A 152 -0.23 13.38 0.99
N SER A 153 0.18 13.02 2.21
CA SER A 153 0.26 13.93 3.37
C SER A 153 1.18 15.13 3.16
N GLN A 154 2.11 15.07 2.21
CA GLN A 154 3.01 16.18 1.85
C GLN A 154 2.62 16.87 0.54
N ALA A 155 1.52 16.43 -0.09
CA ALA A 155 0.99 17.05 -1.30
C ALA A 155 -0.10 18.08 -0.98
N HIS A 156 -0.59 18.76 -2.01
CA HIS A 156 -1.72 19.69 -1.90
C HIS A 156 -2.94 19.11 -2.64
N ALA A 157 -4.13 19.32 -2.10
CA ALA A 157 -5.35 18.96 -2.79
C ALA A 157 -5.42 19.68 -4.14
N GLY A 158 -5.75 18.94 -5.19
CA GLY A 158 -5.74 19.43 -6.57
C GLY A 158 -4.37 19.41 -7.27
N GLN A 159 -3.29 19.09 -6.56
CA GLN A 159 -1.97 18.89 -7.17
C GLN A 159 -2.01 17.76 -8.21
N VAL A 160 -1.43 17.99 -9.38
CA VAL A 160 -1.28 16.95 -10.41
C VAL A 160 0.11 16.36 -10.33
N LEU A 161 0.16 15.04 -10.18
CA LEU A 161 1.36 14.23 -10.17
C LEU A 161 1.46 13.49 -11.51
N ARG A 162 2.63 13.54 -12.14
CA ARG A 162 2.91 12.77 -13.35
C ARG A 162 3.66 11.50 -12.97
N ILE A 163 2.98 10.36 -13.10
CA ILE A 163 3.49 9.04 -12.65
C ILE A 163 3.47 8.08 -13.83
N PRO A 164 4.53 7.26 -14.03
CA PRO A 164 4.50 6.22 -15.05
C PRO A 164 3.55 5.10 -14.63
N ILE A 165 2.74 4.63 -15.57
CA ILE A 165 1.93 3.42 -15.43
C ILE A 165 2.45 2.32 -16.35
N ASN A 166 2.35 1.07 -15.88
CA ASN A 166 2.86 -0.09 -16.58
C ASN A 166 2.02 -1.31 -16.17
N HIS A 167 0.88 -1.54 -16.84
CA HIS A 167 -0.06 -2.59 -16.45
C HIS A 167 -0.98 -3.04 -17.59
N PHE A 168 -1.48 -4.26 -17.48
CA PHE A 168 -2.58 -4.81 -18.27
C PHE A 168 -3.89 -4.86 -17.45
N GLU A 169 -3.80 -5.10 -16.14
CA GLU A 169 -4.89 -5.11 -15.17
C GLU A 169 -4.78 -3.89 -14.24
N GLY A 170 -5.16 -2.71 -14.72
CA GLY A 170 -5.20 -1.46 -13.96
C GLY A 170 -6.58 -0.82 -13.87
N ASN A 171 -7.62 -1.50 -14.36
CA ASN A 171 -8.99 -1.01 -14.32
C ASN A 171 -9.64 -1.36 -12.97
N TYR A 172 -9.60 -0.41 -12.03
CA TYR A 172 -10.26 -0.57 -10.73
C TYR A 172 -11.77 -0.56 -10.88
N THR A 173 -12.43 -1.53 -10.26
CA THR A 173 -13.89 -1.67 -10.25
C THR A 173 -14.39 -1.98 -8.85
N CYS A 174 -15.54 -1.41 -8.51
CA CYS A 174 -16.25 -1.70 -7.26
C CYS A 174 -17.77 -1.50 -7.46
N SER A 175 -18.57 -1.93 -6.48
CA SER A 175 -20.01 -1.66 -6.53
C SER A 175 -20.31 -0.16 -6.33
N PRO A 176 -21.48 0.33 -6.78
CA PRO A 176 -21.90 1.71 -6.51
C PRO A 176 -21.91 2.06 -5.02
N GLU A 177 -22.31 1.11 -4.17
CA GLU A 177 -22.36 1.29 -2.72
C GLU A 177 -20.94 1.44 -2.14
N THR A 178 -19.99 0.62 -2.60
CA THR A 178 -18.58 0.74 -2.22
C THR A 178 -18.01 2.07 -2.67
N LEU A 179 -18.32 2.50 -3.90
CA LEU A 179 -17.86 3.80 -4.41
C LEU A 179 -18.39 4.95 -3.54
N ALA A 180 -19.68 4.93 -3.20
CA ALA A 180 -20.29 5.93 -2.34
C ALA A 180 -19.59 5.98 -0.96
N GLN A 181 -19.33 4.82 -0.35
CA GLN A 181 -18.61 4.74 0.91
C GLN A 181 -17.18 5.31 0.84
N LEU A 182 -16.45 4.99 -0.24
CA LEU A 182 -15.11 5.53 -0.47
C LEU A 182 -15.12 7.06 -0.62
N GLN A 183 -16.15 7.60 -1.27
CA GLN A 183 -16.33 9.05 -1.43
C GLN A 183 -16.68 9.72 -0.10
N ASP A 184 -17.65 9.18 0.63
CA ASP A 184 -18.12 9.72 1.91
C ASP A 184 -17.02 9.71 3.00
N GLN A 185 -16.11 8.74 2.92
CA GLN A 185 -15.00 8.58 3.86
C GLN A 185 -13.68 9.23 3.39
N ASP A 186 -13.70 9.97 2.27
CA ASP A 186 -12.51 10.60 1.66
C ASP A 186 -11.36 9.61 1.39
N ARG A 187 -11.72 8.38 0.93
CA ARG A 187 -10.75 7.31 0.68
C ARG A 187 -10.23 7.25 -0.76
N ILE A 188 -10.72 8.13 -1.63
CA ILE A 188 -10.22 8.25 -3.00
C ILE A 188 -9.09 9.27 -3.00
N VAL A 189 -7.88 8.77 -2.91
CA VAL A 189 -6.67 9.59 -2.70
C VAL A 189 -6.20 10.25 -3.98
N LEU A 190 -6.27 9.54 -5.09
CA LEU A 190 -5.80 9.97 -6.41
C LEU A 190 -6.84 9.67 -7.49
N ARG A 191 -6.91 10.55 -8.51
CA ARG A 191 -7.71 10.33 -9.72
C ARG A 191 -6.92 10.60 -10.97
N TYR A 192 -7.11 9.77 -11.97
CA TYR A 192 -6.64 10.05 -13.33
C TYR A 192 -7.33 11.31 -13.88
N VAL A 193 -6.60 12.16 -14.58
CA VAL A 193 -7.06 13.42 -15.23
C VAL A 193 -6.61 13.48 -16.68
#